data_6a5e66057ef187a204a07af8a915c5b8
#
_entry.id   6a5e66057ef187a204a07af8a915c5b8
#
_cell.length_a   1.000
_cell.length_b   1.000
_cell.length_c   1.000
_cell.angle_alpha   90.00
_cell.angle_beta   90.00
_cell.angle_gamma   90.00
#
_symmetry.space_group_name_H-M   'P 1'
#
loop_
_entity.id
_entity.type
_entity.pdbx_description
1 polymer ?
#
loop_
_entity_poly.entity_id
_entity_poly.type
_entity_poly.pdbx_seq_one_letter_code
_entity_poly.pdbx_strand_id
1 'polypeptide(L)'
;VVCSRLLWCIAVGAVCAPGAHAQSGATGYPEKPIRMVVPFATGGALDVVGRIVGQKMTETWGKPVIIDNRLGAGGNIGAECVTRSAPDGYTLLGSSVTTQAINMSLQSKPGYDFERDYAPASMIANAPLALMIHPALPVKTVREFIALAKARPGELNYFSSGVGTGTHLAAAILDQLAGIRTTHVPYKGGGQGVNDLLSGQVQFAFSTLQLALPHVETKRLRLLGVGSLHRYPRLPDLPTIAEAGVKGCEAV
;
A
#
# COMPACT_ATOMS: atom_id res chain seq x y z
N VAL A 1 80.21 28.03 -43.93
CA VAL A 1 79.04 28.43 -43.16
C VAL A 1 77.83 27.77 -43.76
N VAL A 2 77.37 26.65 -43.20
CA VAL A 2 76.27 25.82 -43.74
C VAL A 2 75.09 25.86 -42.74
N CYS A 3 73.97 26.31 -43.24
CA CYS A 3 72.69 26.37 -42.51
C CYS A 3 71.95 25.08 -42.78
N SER A 4 71.77 24.26 -41.75
CA SER A 4 70.94 23.03 -41.85
C SER A 4 69.59 23.27 -41.26
N ARG A 5 68.49 23.17 -42.05
CA ARG A 5 67.10 23.25 -41.63
C ARG A 5 66.67 21.85 -41.27
N LEU A 6 66.37 21.64 -39.99
CA LEU A 6 65.61 20.45 -39.53
C LEU A 6 64.11 20.70 -39.70
N LEU A 7 63.48 19.94 -40.55
CA LEU A 7 61.99 19.83 -40.64
C LEU A 7 61.52 18.87 -39.52
N TRP A 8 60.71 19.40 -38.63
CA TRP A 8 59.95 18.59 -37.68
C TRP A 8 58.57 18.22 -38.28
N CYS A 9 58.41 16.93 -38.61
CA CYS A 9 57.08 16.35 -38.93
C CYS A 9 56.32 16.10 -37.65
N ILE A 10 55.30 16.89 -37.42
CA ILE A 10 54.32 16.62 -36.34
C ILE A 10 53.32 15.57 -36.86
N ALA A 11 53.50 14.33 -36.45
CA ALA A 11 52.48 13.29 -36.65
C ALA A 11 51.30 13.51 -35.68
N VAL A 12 50.18 14.00 -36.19
CA VAL A 12 48.90 14.06 -35.45
C VAL A 12 48.33 12.66 -35.38
N GLY A 13 48.53 11.98 -34.23
CA GLY A 13 47.88 10.72 -33.90
C GLY A 13 46.40 10.96 -33.64
N ALA A 14 45.55 10.52 -34.54
CA ALA A 14 44.10 10.47 -34.31
C ALA A 14 43.81 9.44 -33.19
N VAL A 15 43.56 9.93 -31.97
CA VAL A 15 43.03 9.10 -30.87
C VAL A 15 41.61 8.75 -31.21
N CYS A 16 41.33 7.55 -31.73
CA CYS A 16 40.01 6.95 -31.78
C CYS A 16 39.56 6.71 -30.34
N ALA A 17 38.76 7.62 -29.78
CA ALA A 17 37.99 7.34 -28.58
C ALA A 17 37.05 6.18 -28.87
N PRO A 18 37.06 5.08 -28.07
CA PRO A 18 36.06 4.06 -28.22
C PRO A 18 34.69 4.73 -27.94
N GLY A 19 33.83 4.72 -28.94
CA GLY A 19 32.46 5.25 -28.82
C GLY A 19 31.81 4.60 -27.61
N ALA A 20 31.39 5.42 -26.66
CA ALA A 20 30.50 4.98 -25.60
C ALA A 20 29.23 4.45 -26.30
N HIS A 21 29.16 3.14 -26.48
CA HIS A 21 27.90 2.52 -26.83
C HIS A 21 26.93 2.78 -25.65
N ALA A 22 26.07 3.78 -25.81
CA ALA A 22 24.89 3.86 -25.01
C ALA A 22 24.20 2.50 -25.14
N GLN A 23 24.16 1.72 -24.06
CA GLN A 23 23.42 0.48 -24.01
C GLN A 23 21.97 0.82 -24.39
N SER A 24 21.64 0.55 -25.65
CA SER A 24 20.27 0.52 -26.13
C SER A 24 19.48 -0.38 -25.20
N GLY A 25 18.34 0.12 -24.74
CA GLY A 25 17.49 -0.48 -23.71
C GLY A 25 17.40 -1.99 -23.80
N ALA A 26 17.43 -2.62 -22.65
CA ALA A 26 17.50 -4.07 -22.45
C ALA A 26 16.52 -4.82 -23.35
N THR A 27 16.99 -5.21 -24.54
CA THR A 27 16.33 -6.16 -25.42
C THR A 27 16.41 -7.50 -24.71
N GLY A 28 15.33 -7.91 -24.04
CA GLY A 28 15.24 -9.20 -23.37
C GLY A 28 14.73 -9.17 -21.92
N TYR A 29 14.46 -7.99 -21.35
CA TYR A 29 13.82 -7.94 -20.01
C TYR A 29 12.32 -8.28 -20.09
N PRO A 30 11.83 -9.18 -19.19
CA PRO A 30 12.56 -10.00 -18.23
C PRO A 30 13.09 -11.32 -18.85
N GLU A 31 14.32 -11.72 -18.49
CA GLU A 31 14.90 -13.01 -18.89
C GLU A 31 14.69 -14.11 -17.84
N LYS A 32 14.47 -13.74 -16.59
CA LYS A 32 14.27 -14.62 -15.42
C LYS A 32 13.00 -14.22 -14.65
N PRO A 33 12.52 -15.06 -13.72
CA PRO A 33 11.38 -14.72 -12.87
C PRO A 33 11.58 -13.42 -12.12
N ILE A 34 10.48 -12.64 -11.98
CA ILE A 34 10.42 -11.42 -11.18
C ILE A 34 9.84 -11.77 -9.81
N ARG A 35 10.43 -11.25 -8.75
CA ARG A 35 9.93 -11.37 -7.39
C ARG A 35 9.23 -10.07 -6.99
N MET A 36 7.95 -10.16 -6.62
CA MET A 36 7.20 -9.04 -6.05
C MET A 36 7.00 -9.27 -4.54
N VAL A 37 7.71 -8.50 -3.74
CA VAL A 37 7.59 -8.53 -2.27
C VAL A 37 6.35 -7.75 -1.87
N VAL A 38 5.43 -8.42 -1.19
CA VAL A 38 4.21 -7.83 -0.62
C VAL A 38 4.36 -7.80 0.91
N PRO A 39 4.44 -6.61 1.55
CA PRO A 39 4.78 -6.49 2.97
C PRO A 39 3.61 -6.77 3.92
N PHE A 40 2.53 -7.37 3.44
CA PHE A 40 1.33 -7.70 4.21
C PHE A 40 0.88 -9.15 3.97
N ALA A 41 -0.04 -9.61 4.83
CA ALA A 41 -0.52 -10.99 4.81
C ALA A 41 -1.22 -11.35 3.49
N THR A 42 -1.11 -12.61 3.12
CA THR A 42 -1.87 -13.23 2.02
C THR A 42 -3.37 -12.99 2.22
N GLY A 43 -4.07 -12.71 1.12
CA GLY A 43 -5.50 -12.37 1.11
C GLY A 43 -5.82 -10.92 1.50
N GLY A 44 -4.82 -10.13 1.90
CA GLY A 44 -4.98 -8.68 2.08
C GLY A 44 -5.12 -7.96 0.74
N ALA A 45 -5.61 -6.70 0.76
CA ALA A 45 -5.87 -5.94 -0.47
C ALA A 45 -4.63 -5.83 -1.38
N LEU A 46 -3.47 -5.54 -0.80
CA LEU A 46 -2.22 -5.41 -1.57
C LEU A 46 -1.77 -6.76 -2.16
N ASP A 47 -1.99 -7.87 -1.45
CA ASP A 47 -1.69 -9.22 -1.96
C ASP A 47 -2.59 -9.58 -3.15
N VAL A 48 -3.89 -9.31 -3.04
CA VAL A 48 -4.86 -9.56 -4.12
C VAL A 48 -4.50 -8.75 -5.36
N VAL A 49 -4.25 -7.45 -5.21
CA VAL A 49 -3.84 -6.57 -6.31
C VAL A 49 -2.49 -7.03 -6.90
N GLY A 50 -1.52 -7.36 -6.06
CA GLY A 50 -0.22 -7.87 -6.49
C GLY A 50 -0.32 -9.14 -7.31
N ARG A 51 -1.21 -10.08 -6.93
CA ARG A 51 -1.45 -11.33 -7.70
C ARG A 51 -2.11 -11.07 -9.03
N ILE A 52 -3.10 -10.17 -9.09
CA ILE A 52 -3.78 -9.80 -10.35
C ILE A 52 -2.78 -9.17 -11.32
N VAL A 53 -2.00 -8.21 -10.85
CA VAL A 53 -0.98 -7.54 -11.67
C VAL A 53 0.14 -8.50 -12.06
N GLY A 54 0.66 -9.29 -11.11
CA GLY A 54 1.70 -10.27 -11.34
C GLY A 54 1.29 -11.34 -12.36
N GLN A 55 0.02 -11.77 -12.34
CA GLN A 55 -0.53 -12.66 -13.34
C GLN A 55 -0.51 -12.01 -14.73
N LYS A 56 -0.99 -10.77 -14.85
CA LYS A 56 -0.98 -10.05 -16.15
C LYS A 56 0.43 -9.79 -16.67
N MET A 57 1.36 -9.44 -15.79
CA MET A 57 2.77 -9.33 -16.15
C MET A 57 3.33 -10.67 -16.66
N THR A 58 3.00 -11.78 -15.99
CA THR A 58 3.41 -13.13 -16.40
C THR A 58 2.86 -13.49 -17.79
N GLU A 59 1.57 -13.21 -18.04
CA GLU A 59 0.92 -13.44 -19.33
C GLU A 59 1.57 -12.60 -20.45
N THR A 60 1.92 -11.34 -20.15
CA THR A 60 2.49 -10.42 -21.15
C THR A 60 3.95 -10.71 -21.45
N TRP A 61 4.75 -11.05 -20.45
CA TRP A 61 6.20 -11.20 -20.60
C TRP A 61 6.68 -12.64 -20.74
N GLY A 62 5.81 -13.61 -20.50
CA GLY A 62 6.16 -15.03 -20.56
C GLY A 62 7.13 -15.50 -19.47
N LYS A 63 7.33 -14.67 -18.44
CA LYS A 63 8.18 -14.98 -17.28
C LYS A 63 7.36 -14.87 -15.99
N PRO A 64 7.51 -15.81 -15.04
CA PRO A 64 6.72 -15.82 -13.80
C PRO A 64 6.97 -14.57 -12.95
N VAL A 65 5.90 -13.99 -12.38
CA VAL A 65 5.97 -13.03 -11.29
C VAL A 65 5.57 -13.73 -10.00
N ILE A 66 6.53 -13.87 -9.09
CA ILE A 66 6.37 -14.61 -7.82
C ILE A 66 6.02 -13.62 -6.73
N ILE A 67 4.86 -13.80 -6.09
CA ILE A 67 4.43 -12.99 -4.95
C ILE A 67 5.03 -13.56 -3.67
N ASP A 68 5.83 -12.75 -2.97
CA ASP A 68 6.51 -13.10 -1.73
C ASP A 68 6.01 -12.23 -0.58
N ASN A 69 5.18 -12.79 0.29
CA ASN A 69 4.60 -12.07 1.42
C ASN A 69 5.62 -11.99 2.58
N ARG A 70 6.14 -10.78 2.87
CA ARG A 70 7.10 -10.48 3.94
C ARG A 70 6.48 -9.59 5.00
N LEU A 71 5.86 -10.20 6.00
CA LEU A 71 5.10 -9.52 7.04
C LEU A 71 5.99 -8.97 8.16
N GLY A 72 5.47 -7.95 8.85
CA GLY A 72 6.00 -7.46 10.11
C GLY A 72 6.32 -5.97 10.13
N ALA A 73 6.32 -5.39 11.33
CA ALA A 73 6.62 -3.98 11.61
C ALA A 73 5.86 -2.99 10.71
N GLY A 74 4.52 -3.21 10.50
CA GLY A 74 3.72 -2.34 9.61
C GLY A 74 4.17 -2.36 8.15
N GLY A 75 4.83 -3.44 7.70
CA GLY A 75 5.34 -3.58 6.34
C GLY A 75 6.84 -3.26 6.17
N ASN A 76 7.52 -2.75 7.20
CA ASN A 76 8.93 -2.38 7.11
C ASN A 76 9.84 -3.56 6.76
N ILE A 77 9.58 -4.77 7.32
CA ILE A 77 10.41 -5.95 7.04
C ILE A 77 10.40 -6.27 5.54
N GLY A 78 9.24 -6.20 4.89
CA GLY A 78 9.14 -6.40 3.45
C GLY A 78 9.80 -5.28 2.64
N ALA A 79 9.62 -4.03 3.06
CA ALA A 79 10.27 -2.89 2.42
C ALA A 79 11.80 -3.00 2.51
N GLU A 80 12.38 -3.18 3.69
CA GLU A 80 13.83 -3.36 3.87
C GLU A 80 14.40 -4.56 3.08
N CYS A 81 13.62 -5.64 2.91
CA CYS A 81 14.06 -6.78 2.11
C CYS A 81 14.33 -6.38 0.65
N VAL A 82 13.55 -5.44 0.11
CA VAL A 82 13.74 -4.97 -1.27
C VAL A 82 14.92 -4.03 -1.38
N THR A 83 15.16 -3.13 -0.42
CA THR A 83 16.33 -2.22 -0.47
C THR A 83 17.67 -2.95 -0.45
N ARG A 84 17.70 -4.17 0.10
CA ARG A 84 18.90 -5.03 0.11
C ARG A 84 19.04 -5.90 -1.13
N SER A 85 18.09 -5.83 -2.06
CA SER A 85 18.13 -6.58 -3.32
C SER A 85 18.93 -5.82 -4.38
N ALA A 86 19.38 -6.53 -5.42
CA ALA A 86 20.04 -5.89 -6.56
C ALA A 86 19.05 -4.94 -7.28
N PRO A 87 19.49 -3.73 -7.68
CA PRO A 87 18.64 -2.76 -8.39
C PRO A 87 18.54 -3.09 -9.89
N ASP A 88 18.23 -4.35 -10.22
CA ASP A 88 18.20 -4.89 -11.58
C ASP A 88 16.78 -5.02 -12.15
N GLY A 89 15.76 -4.55 -11.41
CA GLY A 89 14.36 -4.62 -11.80
C GLY A 89 13.70 -5.98 -11.54
N TYR A 90 14.41 -6.99 -11.04
CA TYR A 90 13.83 -8.32 -10.77
C TYR A 90 13.27 -8.49 -9.36
N THR A 91 13.45 -7.50 -8.48
CA THR A 91 12.79 -7.45 -7.18
C THR A 91 11.96 -6.19 -7.08
N LEU A 92 10.65 -6.34 -7.03
CA LEU A 92 9.68 -5.26 -6.93
C LEU A 92 9.11 -5.19 -5.51
N LEU A 93 8.76 -3.99 -5.05
CA LEU A 93 7.98 -3.78 -3.84
C LEU A 93 6.53 -3.49 -4.22
N GLY A 94 5.59 -4.32 -3.78
CA GLY A 94 4.19 -3.94 -3.67
C GLY A 94 4.05 -2.98 -2.49
N SER A 95 3.98 -1.69 -2.79
CA SER A 95 4.02 -0.62 -1.79
C SER A 95 2.63 -0.03 -1.52
N SER A 96 2.47 0.62 -0.38
CA SER A 96 1.27 1.37 0.00
C SER A 96 1.68 2.66 0.71
N VAL A 97 0.73 3.57 0.91
CA VAL A 97 0.97 4.80 1.69
C VAL A 97 1.59 4.50 3.08
N THR A 98 1.27 3.34 3.68
CA THR A 98 1.86 2.92 4.96
C THR A 98 3.38 2.81 4.86
N THR A 99 3.90 2.10 3.87
CA THR A 99 5.35 1.89 3.70
C THR A 99 6.04 3.10 3.07
N GLN A 100 5.33 3.92 2.29
CA GLN A 100 5.91 5.07 1.60
C GLN A 100 6.05 6.31 2.51
N ALA A 101 5.02 6.61 3.29
CA ALA A 101 4.95 7.86 4.03
C ALA A 101 4.72 7.67 5.54
N ILE A 102 3.75 6.83 5.93
CA ILE A 102 3.35 6.72 7.33
C ILE A 102 4.49 6.18 8.18
N ASN A 103 5.15 5.11 7.75
CA ASN A 103 6.27 4.52 8.48
C ASN A 103 7.47 5.47 8.59
N MET A 104 7.70 6.30 7.55
CA MET A 104 8.77 7.33 7.59
C MET A 104 8.52 8.36 8.68
N SER A 105 7.25 8.69 8.94
CA SER A 105 6.86 9.69 9.94
C SER A 105 6.71 9.11 11.36
N LEU A 106 6.27 7.85 11.48
CA LEU A 106 5.97 7.22 12.78
C LEU A 106 7.17 6.50 13.41
N GLN A 107 8.12 6.03 12.61
CA GLN A 107 9.23 5.24 13.11
C GLN A 107 10.53 6.05 13.11
N SER A 108 11.23 6.05 14.23
CA SER A 108 12.52 6.75 14.35
C SER A 108 13.61 6.16 13.45
N LYS A 109 13.51 4.87 13.12
CA LYS A 109 14.46 4.15 12.26
C LYS A 109 13.70 3.12 11.42
N PRO A 110 13.09 3.52 10.30
CA PRO A 110 12.32 2.60 9.46
C PRO A 110 13.19 1.57 8.72
N GLY A 111 14.52 1.73 8.69
CA GLY A 111 15.46 0.84 8.02
C GLY A 111 15.66 1.09 6.54
N TYR A 112 14.91 2.04 5.96
CA TYR A 112 15.00 2.49 4.57
C TYR A 112 14.55 3.93 4.45
N ASP A 113 14.89 4.56 3.34
CA ASP A 113 14.40 5.86 2.91
C ASP A 113 13.66 5.68 1.58
N PHE A 114 12.35 5.98 1.56
CA PHE A 114 11.54 5.65 0.40
C PHE A 114 11.93 6.44 -0.85
N GLU A 115 12.33 7.70 -0.70
CA GLU A 115 12.71 8.55 -1.84
C GLU A 115 14.09 8.20 -2.39
N ARG A 116 15.02 7.82 -1.51
CA ARG A 116 16.40 7.50 -1.89
C ARG A 116 16.58 6.06 -2.37
N ASP A 117 15.94 5.10 -1.70
CA ASP A 117 16.26 3.68 -1.85
C ASP A 117 15.35 2.96 -2.86
N TYR A 118 14.34 3.64 -3.41
CA TYR A 118 13.41 3.05 -4.38
C TYR A 118 13.27 3.89 -5.65
N ALA A 119 13.06 3.20 -6.76
CA ALA A 119 12.63 3.80 -8.02
C ALA A 119 11.13 3.51 -8.24
N PRO A 120 10.24 4.51 -8.12
CA PRO A 120 8.80 4.30 -8.35
C PRO A 120 8.54 3.87 -9.79
N ALA A 121 7.81 2.76 -9.98
CA ALA A 121 7.46 2.26 -11.30
C ALA A 121 6.06 2.76 -11.74
N SER A 122 5.02 2.48 -10.96
CA SER A 122 3.65 2.88 -11.28
C SER A 122 2.74 2.81 -10.05
N MET A 123 1.73 3.66 -10.03
CA MET A 123 0.59 3.50 -9.14
C MET A 123 -0.36 2.46 -9.74
N ILE A 124 -0.59 1.37 -9.00
CA ILE A 124 -1.37 0.23 -9.49
C ILE A 124 -2.87 0.44 -9.23
N ALA A 125 -3.24 0.93 -8.05
CA ALA A 125 -4.62 1.11 -7.64
C ALA A 125 -4.74 2.17 -6.55
N ASN A 126 -5.91 2.79 -6.47
CA ASN A 126 -6.37 3.57 -5.33
C ASN A 126 -7.56 2.83 -4.71
N ALA A 127 -7.48 2.51 -3.42
CA ALA A 127 -8.46 1.70 -2.72
C ALA A 127 -8.96 2.44 -1.48
N PRO A 128 -10.06 3.19 -1.59
CA PRO A 128 -10.62 3.89 -0.44
C PRO A 128 -11.04 2.90 0.65
N LEU A 129 -10.79 3.28 1.89
CA LEU A 129 -11.22 2.51 3.04
C LEU A 129 -12.68 2.84 3.35
N ALA A 130 -13.43 1.82 3.76
CA ALA A 130 -14.81 1.97 4.21
C ALA A 130 -14.95 1.56 5.68
N LEU A 131 -15.77 2.29 6.42
CA LEU A 131 -16.18 1.93 7.77
C LEU A 131 -17.17 0.77 7.69
N MET A 132 -16.73 -0.40 8.11
CA MET A 132 -17.54 -1.60 8.19
C MET A 132 -17.78 -2.03 9.64
N ILE A 133 -18.95 -2.58 9.90
CA ILE A 133 -19.38 -3.01 11.23
C ILE A 133 -19.94 -4.42 11.22
N HIS A 134 -19.90 -5.07 12.39
CA HIS A 134 -20.67 -6.28 12.62
C HIS A 134 -22.17 -5.96 12.70
N PRO A 135 -23.08 -6.75 12.07
CA PRO A 135 -24.52 -6.46 12.03
C PRO A 135 -25.23 -6.43 13.38
N ALA A 136 -24.66 -7.07 14.41
CA ALA A 136 -25.18 -7.03 15.76
C ALA A 136 -25.13 -5.63 16.42
N LEU A 137 -24.27 -4.72 15.91
CA LEU A 137 -24.35 -3.32 16.34
C LEU A 137 -25.67 -2.69 15.90
N PRO A 138 -26.45 -2.10 16.81
CA PRO A 138 -27.78 -1.54 16.52
C PRO A 138 -27.69 -0.17 15.85
N VAL A 139 -26.83 -0.04 14.81
CA VAL A 139 -26.59 1.21 14.08
C VAL A 139 -26.63 0.96 12.57
N LYS A 140 -27.13 1.95 11.82
CA LYS A 140 -27.26 1.90 10.36
C LYS A 140 -26.53 3.04 9.63
N THR A 141 -26.08 4.05 10.37
CA THR A 141 -25.44 5.24 9.84
C THR A 141 -24.18 5.57 10.64
N VAL A 142 -23.24 6.33 10.03
CA VAL A 142 -22.06 6.85 10.72
C VAL A 142 -22.45 7.68 11.94
N ARG A 143 -23.52 8.48 11.83
CA ARG A 143 -24.01 9.32 12.94
C ARG A 143 -24.49 8.49 14.13
N GLU A 144 -25.23 7.41 13.88
CA GLU A 144 -25.67 6.48 14.93
C GLU A 144 -24.49 5.73 15.56
N PHE A 145 -23.49 5.35 14.73
CA PHE A 145 -22.26 4.74 15.22
C PHE A 145 -21.51 5.67 16.18
N ILE A 146 -21.35 6.94 15.80
CA ILE A 146 -20.70 7.94 16.65
C ILE A 146 -21.46 8.14 17.96
N ALA A 147 -22.80 8.20 17.90
CA ALA A 147 -23.64 8.34 19.10
C ALA A 147 -23.47 7.13 20.05
N LEU A 148 -23.44 5.91 19.49
CA LEU A 148 -23.18 4.70 20.26
C LEU A 148 -21.78 4.70 20.89
N ALA A 149 -20.75 5.07 20.13
CA ALA A 149 -19.37 5.13 20.61
C ALA A 149 -19.18 6.19 21.72
N LYS A 150 -19.90 7.31 21.64
CA LYS A 150 -19.93 8.33 22.71
C LYS A 150 -20.61 7.81 23.98
N ALA A 151 -21.68 7.02 23.84
CA ALA A 151 -22.37 6.42 24.98
C ALA A 151 -21.58 5.28 25.65
N ARG A 152 -20.64 4.68 24.92
CA ARG A 152 -19.82 3.52 25.37
C ARG A 152 -18.34 3.75 25.10
N PRO A 153 -17.69 4.71 25.76
CA PRO A 153 -16.31 5.08 25.49
C PRO A 153 -15.33 3.95 25.84
N GLY A 154 -14.57 3.49 24.85
CA GLY A 154 -13.59 2.40 24.98
C GLY A 154 -14.14 0.98 24.87
N GLU A 155 -15.47 0.80 24.77
CA GLU A 155 -16.08 -0.53 24.69
C GLU A 155 -16.10 -1.10 23.26
N LEU A 156 -16.08 -0.25 22.23
CA LEU A 156 -16.05 -0.70 20.84
C LEU A 156 -14.62 -1.00 20.42
N ASN A 157 -14.37 -2.27 20.06
CA ASN A 157 -13.09 -2.72 19.57
C ASN A 157 -13.06 -2.67 18.04
N TYR A 158 -11.94 -2.24 17.49
CA TYR A 158 -11.71 -2.32 16.04
C TYR A 158 -10.40 -3.02 15.70
N PHE A 159 -10.40 -3.71 14.57
CA PHE A 159 -9.17 -4.26 14.04
C PHE A 159 -8.50 -3.32 13.03
N SER A 160 -7.18 -3.46 12.92
CA SER A 160 -6.40 -2.90 11.82
C SER A 160 -5.44 -3.95 11.25
N SER A 161 -4.84 -3.65 10.10
CA SER A 161 -3.78 -4.49 9.51
C SER A 161 -2.43 -4.36 10.22
N GLY A 162 -2.39 -3.63 11.34
CA GLY A 162 -1.21 -3.39 12.17
C GLY A 162 -1.11 -1.95 12.65
N VAL A 163 -0.29 -1.72 13.66
CA VAL A 163 -0.03 -0.38 14.19
C VAL A 163 0.60 0.50 13.10
N GLY A 164 0.12 1.73 12.95
CA GLY A 164 0.61 2.69 11.95
C GLY A 164 0.09 2.47 10.53
N THR A 165 -0.70 1.42 10.27
CA THR A 165 -1.26 1.20 8.93
C THR A 165 -2.39 2.18 8.62
N GLY A 166 -2.71 2.37 7.32
CA GLY A 166 -3.83 3.23 6.90
C GLY A 166 -5.15 2.86 7.57
N THR A 167 -5.40 1.57 7.79
CA THR A 167 -6.61 1.09 8.49
C THR A 167 -6.64 1.46 9.98
N HIS A 168 -5.47 1.52 10.64
CA HIS A 168 -5.35 2.03 12.01
C HIS A 168 -5.58 3.54 12.05
N LEU A 169 -4.88 4.29 11.19
CA LEU A 169 -4.99 5.75 11.17
C LEU A 169 -6.39 6.23 10.81
N ALA A 170 -7.10 5.55 9.89
CA ALA A 170 -8.47 5.88 9.55
C ALA A 170 -9.41 5.85 10.78
N ALA A 171 -9.28 4.82 11.62
CA ALA A 171 -10.04 4.74 12.86
C ALA A 171 -9.61 5.81 13.88
N ALA A 172 -8.32 6.04 14.04
CA ALA A 172 -7.79 7.04 14.95
C ALA A 172 -8.20 8.47 14.54
N ILE A 173 -8.23 8.77 13.23
CA ILE A 173 -8.73 10.04 12.69
C ILE A 173 -10.23 10.19 12.97
N LEU A 174 -11.02 9.13 12.76
CA LEU A 174 -12.44 9.14 13.11
C LEU A 174 -12.64 9.40 14.60
N ASP A 175 -11.90 8.71 15.46
CA ASP A 175 -11.95 8.90 16.91
C ASP A 175 -11.69 10.37 17.29
N GLN A 176 -10.63 10.94 16.76
CA GLN A 176 -10.23 12.32 17.03
C GLN A 176 -11.26 13.34 16.53
N LEU A 177 -11.70 13.22 15.27
CA LEU A 177 -12.60 14.19 14.64
C LEU A 177 -14.03 14.10 15.18
N ALA A 178 -14.48 12.89 15.53
CA ALA A 178 -15.83 12.67 16.09
C ALA A 178 -15.87 12.84 17.63
N GLY A 179 -14.73 12.97 18.30
CA GLY A 179 -14.63 13.04 19.76
C GLY A 179 -15.15 11.75 20.42
N ILE A 180 -14.79 10.61 19.89
CA ILE A 180 -15.11 9.27 20.41
C ILE A 180 -13.84 8.58 20.89
N ARG A 181 -14.00 7.50 21.64
CA ARG A 181 -12.88 6.66 22.11
C ARG A 181 -13.21 5.20 21.86
N THR A 182 -12.41 4.56 21.01
CA THR A 182 -12.53 3.13 20.70
C THR A 182 -11.24 2.39 21.03
N THR A 183 -11.25 1.07 21.04
CA THR A 183 -10.11 0.23 21.43
C THR A 183 -9.51 -0.46 20.20
N HIS A 184 -8.24 -0.22 19.96
CA HIS A 184 -7.51 -0.79 18.84
C HIS A 184 -7.01 -2.22 19.11
N VAL A 185 -7.29 -3.13 18.19
CA VAL A 185 -6.77 -4.51 18.17
C VAL A 185 -5.93 -4.70 16.90
N PRO A 186 -4.59 -4.70 16.99
CA PRO A 186 -3.73 -4.83 15.82
C PRO A 186 -3.60 -6.29 15.36
N TYR A 187 -3.70 -6.51 14.03
CA TYR A 187 -3.46 -7.79 13.35
C TYR A 187 -2.26 -7.69 12.40
N LYS A 188 -1.75 -8.84 11.93
CA LYS A 188 -0.65 -8.89 10.93
C LYS A 188 -1.15 -8.76 9.48
N GLY A 189 -2.40 -8.30 9.30
CA GLY A 189 -3.07 -8.12 8.00
C GLY A 189 -4.58 -8.13 8.12
N GLY A 190 -5.28 -7.67 7.08
CA GLY A 190 -6.74 -7.48 7.10
C GLY A 190 -7.55 -8.78 7.16
N GLY A 191 -7.08 -9.86 6.54
CA GLY A 191 -7.87 -11.10 6.42
C GLY A 191 -8.20 -11.75 7.77
N GLN A 192 -7.25 -11.79 8.71
CA GLN A 192 -7.47 -12.34 10.04
C GLN A 192 -8.45 -11.47 10.84
N GLY A 193 -8.29 -10.14 10.79
CA GLY A 193 -9.18 -9.21 11.48
C GLY A 193 -10.62 -9.26 10.95
N VAL A 194 -10.81 -9.52 9.64
CA VAL A 194 -12.16 -9.73 9.07
C VAL A 194 -12.85 -10.94 9.68
N ASN A 195 -12.15 -12.06 9.92
CA ASN A 195 -12.74 -13.23 10.57
C ASN A 195 -13.21 -12.91 11.99
N ASP A 196 -12.45 -12.15 12.76
CA ASP A 196 -12.81 -11.75 14.10
C ASP A 196 -13.96 -10.72 14.11
N LEU A 197 -14.04 -9.87 13.08
CA LEU A 197 -15.20 -9.00 12.88
C LEU A 197 -16.44 -9.82 12.54
N LEU A 198 -16.33 -10.83 11.69
CA LEU A 198 -17.46 -11.72 11.31
C LEU A 198 -17.97 -12.58 12.49
N SER A 199 -17.10 -12.88 13.45
CA SER A 199 -17.47 -13.61 14.67
C SER A 199 -17.91 -12.69 15.83
N GLY A 200 -17.82 -11.34 15.65
CA GLY A 200 -18.21 -10.36 16.65
C GLY A 200 -17.16 -10.12 17.75
N GLN A 201 -15.95 -10.70 17.65
CA GLN A 201 -14.86 -10.44 18.60
C GLN A 201 -14.40 -8.99 18.58
N VAL A 202 -14.44 -8.36 17.41
CA VAL A 202 -14.32 -6.91 17.23
C VAL A 202 -15.60 -6.38 16.59
N GLN A 203 -15.92 -5.11 16.81
CA GLN A 203 -17.22 -4.56 16.43
C GLN A 203 -17.19 -3.82 15.11
N PHE A 204 -16.06 -3.24 14.74
CA PHE A 204 -15.92 -2.47 13.50
C PHE A 204 -14.47 -2.46 12.96
N ALA A 205 -14.31 -1.95 11.76
CA ALA A 205 -13.01 -1.64 11.19
C ALA A 205 -13.13 -0.66 10.01
N PHE A 206 -12.00 -0.02 9.70
CA PHE A 206 -11.78 0.49 8.36
C PHE A 206 -11.09 -0.58 7.52
N SER A 207 -11.61 -0.85 6.33
CA SER A 207 -11.02 -1.82 5.41
C SER A 207 -11.32 -1.46 3.96
N THR A 208 -10.57 -2.06 3.04
CA THR A 208 -10.85 -1.86 1.61
C THR A 208 -12.17 -2.53 1.22
N LEU A 209 -12.84 -1.95 0.24
CA LEU A 209 -14.10 -2.50 -0.29
C LEU A 209 -13.93 -3.92 -0.84
N GLN A 210 -12.75 -4.27 -1.37
CA GLN A 210 -12.46 -5.63 -1.85
C GLN A 210 -12.61 -6.69 -0.76
N LEU A 211 -12.17 -6.40 0.46
CA LEU A 211 -12.33 -7.30 1.61
C LEU A 211 -13.74 -7.26 2.19
N ALA A 212 -14.43 -6.12 2.09
CA ALA A 212 -15.75 -5.93 2.69
C ALA A 212 -16.89 -6.51 1.84
N LEU A 213 -16.89 -6.27 0.52
CA LEU A 213 -18.02 -6.52 -0.37
C LEU A 213 -18.56 -7.95 -0.33
N PRO A 214 -17.76 -9.04 -0.38
CA PRO A 214 -18.30 -10.40 -0.32
C PRO A 214 -19.11 -10.70 0.94
N HIS A 215 -18.77 -10.03 2.03
CA HIS A 215 -19.46 -10.19 3.32
C HIS A 215 -20.66 -9.24 3.46
N VAL A 216 -20.65 -8.11 2.79
CA VAL A 216 -21.76 -7.16 2.72
C VAL A 216 -22.90 -7.73 1.86
N GLU A 217 -22.58 -8.30 0.70
CA GLU A 217 -23.56 -8.95 -0.19
C GLU A 217 -24.29 -10.09 0.52
N THR A 218 -23.59 -10.85 1.36
CA THR A 218 -24.16 -11.92 2.20
C THR A 218 -24.74 -11.43 3.53
N LYS A 219 -24.82 -10.10 3.75
CA LYS A 219 -25.33 -9.43 4.95
C LYS A 219 -24.61 -9.83 6.26
N ARG A 220 -23.42 -10.38 6.16
CA ARG A 220 -22.59 -10.73 7.31
C ARG A 220 -21.84 -9.53 7.89
N LEU A 221 -21.64 -8.48 7.08
CA LEU A 221 -21.13 -7.17 7.50
C LEU A 221 -22.01 -6.05 6.94
N ARG A 222 -21.90 -4.87 7.52
CA ARG A 222 -22.56 -3.65 7.04
C ARG A 222 -21.54 -2.56 6.82
N LEU A 223 -21.65 -1.82 5.71
CA LEU A 223 -20.91 -0.59 5.46
C LEU A 223 -21.73 0.60 5.96
N LEU A 224 -21.06 1.56 6.59
CA LEU A 224 -21.69 2.81 7.05
C LEU A 224 -21.26 4.02 6.21
N GLY A 225 -20.07 4.01 5.64
CA GLY A 225 -19.56 5.09 4.81
C GLY A 225 -18.18 4.79 4.24
N VAL A 226 -17.79 5.51 3.19
CA VAL A 226 -16.43 5.45 2.60
C VAL A 226 -15.61 6.64 3.07
N GLY A 227 -14.28 6.42 3.24
CA GLY A 227 -13.32 7.45 3.64
C GLY A 227 -12.81 8.33 2.51
N SER A 228 -13.29 8.17 1.28
CA SER A 228 -12.91 9.02 0.15
C SER A 228 -13.68 10.33 0.15
N LEU A 229 -13.15 11.35 -0.56
CA LEU A 229 -13.82 12.64 -0.76
C LEU A 229 -15.13 12.52 -1.54
N HIS A 230 -15.21 11.54 -2.43
CA HIS A 230 -16.37 11.27 -3.26
C HIS A 230 -16.91 9.86 -2.99
N ARG A 231 -18.22 9.69 -3.19
CA ARG A 231 -18.86 8.36 -3.10
C ARG A 231 -18.21 7.39 -4.08
N TYR A 232 -18.15 6.12 -3.69
CA TYR A 232 -17.63 5.09 -4.56
C TYR A 232 -18.62 4.79 -5.69
N PRO A 233 -18.21 4.87 -6.98
CA PRO A 233 -19.15 4.79 -8.12
C PRO A 233 -19.99 3.50 -8.17
N ARG A 234 -19.46 2.37 -7.68
CA ARG A 234 -20.18 1.10 -7.62
C ARG A 234 -21.13 0.97 -6.42
N LEU A 235 -21.10 1.92 -5.49
CA LEU A 235 -21.95 1.98 -4.30
C LEU A 235 -22.45 3.43 -4.11
N PRO A 236 -23.26 3.95 -5.05
CA PRO A 236 -23.66 5.36 -5.05
C PRO A 236 -24.51 5.74 -3.83
N ASP A 237 -25.19 4.78 -3.22
CA ASP A 237 -26.02 4.99 -2.03
C ASP A 237 -25.21 5.03 -0.73
N LEU A 238 -23.95 4.56 -0.75
CA LEU A 238 -23.08 4.61 0.41
C LEU A 238 -22.47 6.01 0.56
N PRO A 239 -22.78 6.76 1.61
CA PRO A 239 -22.25 8.11 1.79
C PRO A 239 -20.75 8.10 2.07
N THR A 240 -20.10 9.24 1.85
CA THR A 240 -18.78 9.47 2.44
C THR A 240 -18.92 9.73 3.94
N ILE A 241 -17.86 9.48 4.70
CA ILE A 241 -17.84 9.78 6.15
C ILE A 241 -17.97 11.29 6.37
N ALA A 242 -17.42 12.09 5.46
CA ALA A 242 -17.54 13.55 5.48
C ALA A 242 -18.99 14.01 5.26
N GLU A 243 -19.73 13.43 4.28
CA GLU A 243 -21.19 13.68 4.07
C GLU A 243 -22.02 13.28 5.29
N ALA A 244 -21.62 12.23 5.99
CA ALA A 244 -22.28 11.75 7.21
C ALA A 244 -22.00 12.64 8.44
N GLY A 245 -21.22 13.72 8.30
CA GLY A 245 -21.02 14.75 9.31
C GLY A 245 -19.62 14.80 9.93
N VAL A 246 -18.67 13.94 9.54
CA VAL A 246 -17.28 13.98 10.04
C VAL A 246 -16.38 14.58 8.97
N LYS A 247 -16.42 15.91 8.86
CA LYS A 247 -15.58 16.66 7.91
C LYS A 247 -14.09 16.42 8.17
N GLY A 248 -13.31 16.23 7.10
CA GLY A 248 -11.87 16.00 7.19
C GLY A 248 -11.47 14.54 7.50
N CYS A 249 -12.43 13.63 7.68
CA CYS A 249 -12.15 12.21 7.82
C CYS A 249 -11.96 11.60 6.42
N GLU A 250 -10.71 11.65 5.94
CA GLU A 250 -10.31 11.07 4.66
C GLU A 250 -9.39 9.86 4.91
N ALA A 251 -9.68 8.74 4.24
CA ALA A 251 -8.97 7.47 4.37
C ALA A 251 -8.95 6.73 3.02
N VAL A 252 -7.85 6.88 2.28
CA VAL A 252 -7.61 6.30 0.95
C VAL A 252 -6.25 5.61 0.88
#